data_9e6f8b4c8261a8d0a8551349fd5e4102
#
_entry.id   9e6f8b4c8261a8d0a8551349fd5e4102
#
_cell.length_a   1.000
_cell.length_b   1.000
_cell.length_c   1.000
_cell.angle_alpha   90.00
_cell.angle_beta   90.00
_cell.angle_gamma   90.00
#
_symmetry.space_group_name_H-M   'P 1'
#
loop_
_entity.id
_entity.type
_entity.pdbx_description
1 polymer ?
#
loop_
_entity_poly.entity_id
_entity_poly.type
_entity_poly.pdbx_seq_one_letter_code
_entity_poly.pdbx_strand_id
1 'polypeptide(L)'
;MSKVIWCSVHTPTTEQLEELESWLDEGELLYLKDINPVLFDTLVNSPSMSYELLGLAKTLHELAREMNAILVQPSGSIAFQYMFGKVAMTNFYVTSVLYSHSKRVSEDVPQEDGSVKKISIFKHECFVLV
;
A
#
# COMPACT_ATOMS: atom_id res chain seq x y z
N MET A 1 -7.67 -2.99 19.31
CA MET A 1 -7.84 -1.78 18.49
C MET A 1 -6.68 -1.66 17.52
N SER A 2 -6.95 -1.69 16.25
CA SER A 2 -5.90 -1.68 15.22
C SER A 2 -5.80 -0.33 14.56
N LYS A 3 -4.57 0.16 14.42
CA LYS A 3 -4.27 1.30 13.56
C LYS A 3 -3.98 0.76 12.17
N VAL A 4 -4.38 1.50 11.16
CA VAL A 4 -4.13 1.18 9.76
C VAL A 4 -3.39 2.35 9.15
N ILE A 5 -2.25 2.08 8.51
CA ILE A 5 -1.44 3.12 7.88
C ILE A 5 -1.50 2.95 6.37
N TRP A 6 -2.07 3.94 5.70
CA TRP A 6 -2.10 4.01 4.24
C TRP A 6 -0.73 4.46 3.73
N CYS A 7 -0.04 3.59 2.98
CA CYS A 7 1.33 3.82 2.54
C CYS A 7 1.47 4.03 1.04
N SER A 8 0.36 4.00 0.29
CA SER A 8 0.38 4.22 -1.16
C SER A 8 0.48 5.69 -1.51
N VAL A 9 1.11 5.99 -2.64
CA VAL A 9 1.12 7.34 -3.23
C VAL A 9 -0.26 7.72 -3.77
N HIS A 10 -1.10 6.75 -4.09
CA HIS A 10 -2.45 6.99 -4.61
C HIS A 10 -3.42 7.29 -3.47
N THR A 11 -4.36 8.20 -3.71
CA THR A 11 -5.47 8.42 -2.79
C THR A 11 -6.36 7.18 -2.76
N PRO A 12 -6.80 6.71 -1.59
CA PRO A 12 -7.70 5.55 -1.54
C PRO A 12 -9.02 5.82 -2.26
N THR A 13 -9.50 4.82 -2.95
CA THR A 13 -10.83 4.88 -3.60
C THR A 13 -11.92 4.70 -2.55
N THR A 14 -13.16 5.02 -2.93
CA THR A 14 -14.31 4.82 -2.04
C THR A 14 -14.44 3.36 -1.62
N GLU A 15 -14.27 2.43 -2.58
CA GLU A 15 -14.34 0.99 -2.32
C GLU A 15 -13.24 0.53 -1.36
N GLN A 16 -12.04 1.08 -1.50
CA GLN A 16 -10.93 0.76 -0.59
C GLN A 16 -11.22 1.26 0.82
N LEU A 17 -11.72 2.48 0.95
CA LEU A 17 -12.08 3.06 2.26
C LEU A 17 -13.17 2.26 2.95
N GLU A 18 -14.20 1.85 2.20
CA GLU A 18 -15.29 1.04 2.74
C GLU A 18 -14.79 -0.31 3.27
N GLU A 19 -13.92 -0.97 2.54
CA GLU A 19 -13.33 -2.23 3.00
C GLU A 19 -12.45 -2.03 4.23
N LEU A 20 -11.64 -0.96 4.25
CA LEU A 20 -10.76 -0.67 5.38
C LEU A 20 -11.51 -0.43 6.67
N GLU A 21 -12.75 0.05 6.63
CA GLU A 21 -13.57 0.23 7.83
C GLU A 21 -13.70 -1.06 8.64
N SER A 22 -13.77 -2.21 7.96
CA SER A 22 -13.85 -3.51 8.63
C SER A 22 -12.56 -3.87 9.38
N TRP A 23 -11.42 -3.33 8.96
CA TRP A 23 -10.13 -3.55 9.61
C TRP A 23 -9.88 -2.58 10.75
N LEU A 24 -10.53 -1.42 10.72
CA LEU A 24 -10.34 -0.38 11.72
C LEU A 24 -11.03 -0.72 13.05
N ASP A 25 -12.20 -1.35 12.97
CA ASP A 25 -13.06 -1.55 14.13
C ASP A 25 -13.23 -0.21 14.87
N GLU A 26 -12.59 0.01 16.01
CA GLU A 26 -12.54 1.30 16.69
C GLU A 26 -11.19 2.01 16.52
N GLY A 27 -10.41 1.59 15.53
CA GLY A 27 -9.08 2.13 15.27
C GLY A 27 -9.06 3.37 14.40
N GLU A 28 -7.86 3.75 13.98
CA GLU A 28 -7.63 4.95 13.17
C GLU A 28 -7.02 4.60 11.82
N LEU A 29 -7.47 5.30 10.79
CA LEU A 29 -6.79 5.31 9.48
C LEU A 29 -5.81 6.48 9.46
N LEU A 30 -4.54 6.15 9.34
CA LEU A 30 -3.46 7.13 9.26
C LEU A 30 -2.83 7.09 7.88
N TYR A 31 -2.24 8.20 7.47
CA TYR A 31 -1.53 8.30 6.19
C TYR A 31 -0.04 8.44 6.47
N LEU A 32 0.78 7.57 5.88
CA LEU A 32 2.22 7.59 6.09
C LEU A 32 2.83 8.95 5.73
N LYS A 33 2.36 9.56 4.65
CA LYS A 33 2.83 10.88 4.21
C LYS A 33 2.65 11.97 5.27
N ASP A 34 1.69 11.80 6.17
CA ASP A 34 1.39 12.77 7.22
C ASP A 34 2.17 12.48 8.50
N ILE A 35 2.30 11.20 8.88
CA ILE A 35 2.96 10.81 10.12
C ILE A 35 4.47 10.72 9.99
N ASN A 36 4.98 10.42 8.81
CA ASN A 36 6.42 10.36 8.54
C ASN A 36 6.72 10.69 7.06
N PRO A 37 6.68 11.98 6.69
CA PRO A 37 6.88 12.39 5.30
C PRO A 37 8.24 12.01 4.73
N VAL A 38 9.30 11.99 5.54
CA VAL A 38 10.64 11.62 5.08
C VAL A 38 10.67 10.14 4.67
N LEU A 39 10.11 9.27 5.49
CA LEU A 39 10.01 7.84 5.18
C LEU A 39 9.15 7.62 3.93
N PHE A 40 8.02 8.31 3.84
CA PHE A 40 7.14 8.21 2.69
C PHE A 40 7.85 8.62 1.39
N ASP A 41 8.56 9.74 1.38
CA ASP A 41 9.32 10.21 0.22
C ASP A 41 10.40 9.21 -0.19
N THR A 42 11.08 8.62 0.79
CA THR A 42 12.12 7.62 0.52
C THR A 42 11.53 6.35 -0.10
N LEU A 43 10.35 5.94 0.34
CA LEU A 43 9.64 4.80 -0.26
C LEU A 43 9.22 5.10 -1.70
N VAL A 44 8.65 6.26 -1.96
CA VAL A 44 8.20 6.67 -3.30
C VAL A 44 9.38 6.76 -4.26
N ASN A 45 10.49 7.32 -3.82
CA ASN A 45 11.70 7.50 -4.62
C ASN A 45 12.70 6.34 -4.47
N SER A 46 12.26 5.22 -4.08
CA SER A 46 13.01 3.97 -3.82
C SER A 46 14.51 4.02 -4.13
N PRO A 47 15.37 3.85 -3.12
CA PRO A 47 16.82 3.77 -3.39
C PRO A 47 17.15 2.58 -4.28
N SER A 48 18.32 2.64 -4.93
CA SER A 48 18.77 1.61 -5.87
C SER A 48 19.82 0.67 -5.30
N MET A 49 20.31 0.96 -4.11
CA MET A 49 21.37 0.15 -3.49
C MET A 49 20.79 -0.80 -2.43
N SER A 50 21.27 -2.05 -2.46
CA SER A 50 20.73 -3.10 -1.58
C SER A 50 20.78 -2.75 -0.09
N TYR A 51 21.84 -2.14 0.38
CA TYR A 51 21.94 -1.81 1.81
C TYR A 51 20.97 -0.69 2.21
N GLU A 52 20.68 0.23 1.29
CA GLU A 52 19.70 1.28 1.53
C GLU A 52 18.28 0.71 1.54
N LEU A 53 17.98 -0.22 0.62
CA LEU A 53 16.72 -0.93 0.62
C LEU A 53 16.52 -1.74 1.90
N LEU A 54 17.58 -2.37 2.38
CA LEU A 54 17.57 -3.13 3.63
C LEU A 54 17.22 -2.22 4.83
N GLY A 55 17.90 -1.09 4.94
CA GLY A 55 17.64 -0.12 6.00
C GLY A 55 16.24 0.44 5.96
N LEU A 56 15.75 0.76 4.75
CA LEU A 56 14.41 1.27 4.54
C LEU A 56 13.33 0.23 4.93
N ALA A 57 13.55 -1.02 4.54
CA ALA A 57 12.65 -2.11 4.90
C ALA A 57 12.57 -2.29 6.43
N LYS A 58 13.70 -2.29 7.10
CA LYS A 58 13.74 -2.39 8.57
C LYS A 58 13.02 -1.23 9.24
N THR A 59 13.23 -0.02 8.75
CA THR A 59 12.58 1.18 9.29
C THR A 59 11.06 1.08 9.19
N LEU A 60 10.55 0.61 8.06
CA LEU A 60 9.10 0.47 7.88
C LEU A 60 8.52 -0.62 8.78
N HIS A 61 9.19 -1.75 8.93
CA HIS A 61 8.78 -2.79 9.87
C HIS A 61 8.75 -2.29 11.32
N GLU A 62 9.76 -1.53 11.72
CA GLU A 62 9.86 -0.98 13.07
C GLU A 62 8.75 0.03 13.34
N LEU A 63 8.44 0.88 12.37
CA LEU A 63 7.32 1.82 12.49
C LEU A 63 6.01 1.09 12.72
N ALA A 64 5.73 0.05 11.93
CA ALA A 64 4.51 -0.74 12.08
C ALA A 64 4.43 -1.40 13.45
N ARG A 65 5.56 -1.92 13.94
CA ARG A 65 5.62 -2.56 15.26
C ARG A 65 5.40 -1.55 16.38
N GLU A 66 6.07 -0.41 16.33
CA GLU A 66 5.95 0.64 17.35
C GLU A 66 4.53 1.18 17.45
N MET A 67 3.87 1.32 16.32
CA MET A 67 2.50 1.84 16.26
C MET A 67 1.45 0.75 16.42
N ASN A 68 1.85 -0.52 16.46
CA ASN A 68 0.94 -1.66 16.45
C ASN A 68 -0.07 -1.54 15.30
N ALA A 69 0.45 -1.35 14.09
CA ALA A 69 -0.34 -0.99 12.94
C ALA A 69 -0.28 -2.03 11.82
N ILE A 70 -1.36 -2.06 11.04
CA ILE A 70 -1.43 -2.79 9.78
C ILE A 70 -1.04 -1.79 8.68
N LEU A 71 -0.11 -2.17 7.82
CA LEU A 71 0.28 -1.33 6.69
C LEU A 71 -0.62 -1.64 5.49
N VAL A 72 -0.94 -0.61 4.71
CA VAL A 72 -1.72 -0.78 3.49
C VAL A 72 -0.90 -0.33 2.30
N GLN A 73 -0.69 -1.23 1.37
CA GLN A 73 -0.09 -0.97 0.05
C GLN A 73 1.18 -0.12 0.13
N PRO A 74 2.28 -0.62 0.74
CA PRO A 74 3.53 0.13 0.79
C PRO A 74 3.99 0.55 -0.60
N SER A 75 4.37 1.82 -0.74
CA SER A 75 4.98 2.33 -1.96
C SER A 75 6.39 1.80 -2.09
N GLY A 76 6.95 1.92 -3.28
CA GLY A 76 8.33 1.54 -3.55
C GLY A 76 8.46 0.62 -4.76
N SER A 77 9.70 0.40 -5.18
CA SER A 77 10.02 -0.46 -6.31
C SER A 77 9.72 -1.92 -6.01
N ILE A 78 9.70 -2.74 -7.05
CA ILE A 78 9.59 -4.19 -6.89
C ILE A 78 10.72 -4.73 -6.03
N ALA A 79 11.94 -4.19 -6.20
CA ALA A 79 13.10 -4.56 -5.40
C ALA A 79 12.87 -4.26 -3.92
N PHE A 80 12.26 -3.11 -3.60
CA PHE A 80 11.89 -2.78 -2.23
C PHE A 80 10.88 -3.77 -1.66
N GLN A 81 9.82 -4.08 -2.42
CA GLN A 81 8.79 -5.02 -1.97
C GLN A 81 9.39 -6.39 -1.65
N TYR A 82 10.28 -6.87 -2.51
CA TYR A 82 10.98 -8.13 -2.27
C TYR A 82 11.84 -8.08 -1.01
N MET A 83 12.60 -7.01 -0.85
CA MET A 83 13.45 -6.80 0.34
C MET A 83 12.62 -6.73 1.62
N PHE A 84 11.48 -6.05 1.57
CA PHE A 84 10.57 -5.90 2.70
C PHE A 84 10.09 -7.26 3.20
N GLY A 85 9.64 -8.12 2.29
CA GLY A 85 9.22 -9.49 2.65
C GLY A 85 10.38 -10.35 3.16
N LYS A 86 11.55 -10.25 2.53
CA LYS A 86 12.73 -11.01 2.92
C LYS A 86 13.22 -10.62 4.32
N VAL A 87 13.23 -9.33 4.64
CA VAL A 87 13.63 -8.82 5.96
C VAL A 87 12.66 -9.31 7.04
N ALA A 88 11.36 -9.35 6.75
CA ALA A 88 10.39 -9.89 7.69
C ALA A 88 10.74 -11.32 8.11
N MET A 89 11.09 -12.15 7.14
CA MET A 89 11.42 -13.56 7.39
C MET A 89 12.76 -13.74 8.14
N THR A 90 13.77 -12.95 7.79
CA THR A 90 15.12 -13.11 8.35
C THR A 90 15.32 -12.42 9.69
N ASN A 91 14.51 -11.41 10.01
CA ASN A 91 14.60 -10.65 11.26
C ASN A 91 13.39 -10.86 12.17
N PHE A 92 12.54 -11.81 11.84
CA PHE A 92 11.37 -12.20 12.65
C PHE A 92 10.39 -11.04 12.93
N TYR A 93 10.23 -10.15 11.96
CA TYR A 93 9.19 -9.13 12.07
C TYR A 93 7.83 -9.75 11.77
N VAL A 94 6.84 -9.42 12.60
CA VAL A 94 5.46 -9.85 12.42
C VAL A 94 4.65 -8.63 12.00
N THR A 95 4.81 -8.23 10.75
CA THR A 95 4.12 -7.08 10.18
C THR A 95 2.98 -7.55 9.30
N SER A 96 1.77 -7.11 9.59
CA SER A 96 0.61 -7.38 8.74
C SER A 96 0.51 -6.31 7.66
N VAL A 97 0.34 -6.73 6.42
CA VAL A 97 0.24 -5.83 5.27
C VAL A 97 -0.97 -6.18 4.43
N LEU A 98 -1.75 -5.18 4.08
CA LEU A 98 -2.86 -5.31 3.16
C LEU A 98 -2.43 -4.82 1.79
N TYR A 99 -2.49 -5.70 0.80
CA TYR A 99 -2.24 -5.35 -0.60
C TYR A 99 -3.55 -5.36 -1.38
N SER A 100 -3.76 -4.33 -2.16
CA SER A 100 -4.93 -4.24 -3.03
C SER A 100 -4.84 -5.28 -4.14
N HIS A 101 -5.84 -6.15 -4.21
CA HIS A 101 -6.02 -7.04 -5.35
C HIS A 101 -6.97 -6.35 -6.32
N SER A 102 -6.47 -6.02 -7.50
CA SER A 102 -7.23 -5.29 -8.49
C SER A 102 -7.42 -6.11 -9.75
N LYS A 103 -8.55 -5.93 -10.39
CA LYS A 103 -8.90 -6.59 -11.63
C LYS A 103 -8.93 -5.57 -12.76
N ARG A 104 -8.38 -5.97 -13.91
CA ARG A 104 -8.51 -5.16 -15.11
C ARG A 104 -9.89 -5.41 -15.72
N VAL A 105 -10.65 -4.35 -15.88
CA VAL A 105 -11.96 -4.40 -16.54
C VAL A 105 -11.98 -3.48 -17.73
N SER A 106 -12.75 -3.87 -18.76
CA SER A 106 -12.96 -3.04 -19.94
C SER A 106 -14.26 -2.27 -19.76
N GLU A 107 -14.23 -0.99 -20.05
CA GLU A 107 -15.41 -0.14 -20.04
C GLU A 107 -15.62 0.50 -21.40
N ASP A 108 -16.88 0.60 -21.81
CA ASP A 108 -17.28 1.29 -23.04
C ASP A 108 -17.51 2.76 -22.71
N VAL A 109 -16.74 3.63 -23.36
CA VAL A 109 -16.86 5.09 -23.17
C VAL A 109 -17.43 5.70 -24.42
N PRO A 110 -18.66 6.27 -24.36
CA PRO A 110 -19.27 6.96 -25.52
C PRO A 110 -18.43 8.17 -25.93
N GLN A 111 -18.27 8.33 -27.24
CA GLN A 111 -17.56 9.47 -27.82
C GLN A 111 -18.58 10.47 -28.39
N GLU A 112 -18.11 11.70 -28.59
CA GLU A 112 -18.96 12.78 -29.14
C GLU A 112 -19.50 12.47 -30.55
N ASP A 113 -18.75 11.69 -31.34
CA ASP A 113 -19.14 11.29 -32.68
C ASP A 113 -20.11 10.14 -32.76
N GLY A 114 -20.57 9.64 -31.59
CA GLY A 114 -21.48 8.50 -31.48
C GLY A 114 -20.79 7.15 -31.46
N SER A 115 -19.47 7.11 -31.61
CA SER A 115 -18.71 5.86 -31.48
C SER A 115 -18.48 5.51 -30.01
N VAL A 116 -18.03 4.28 -29.77
CA VAL A 116 -17.72 3.79 -28.42
C VAL A 116 -16.26 3.37 -28.39
N LYS A 117 -15.55 3.87 -27.41
CA LYS A 117 -14.16 3.50 -27.17
C LYS A 117 -14.07 2.57 -25.97
N LYS A 118 -13.40 1.45 -26.13
CA LYS A 118 -13.12 0.56 -25.00
C LYS A 118 -11.85 1.02 -24.29
N ILE A 119 -11.96 1.20 -22.99
CA ILE A 119 -10.82 1.50 -22.12
C ILE A 119 -10.63 0.38 -21.12
N SER A 120 -9.38 0.18 -20.69
CA SER A 120 -9.02 -0.80 -19.69
C SER A 120 -8.67 -0.07 -18.41
N ILE A 121 -9.36 -0.39 -17.33
CA ILE A 121 -9.11 0.20 -16.02
C ILE A 121 -8.84 -0.88 -14.99
N PHE A 122 -8.06 -0.52 -13.95
CA PHE A 122 -7.90 -1.39 -12.79
C PHE A 122 -8.96 -1.02 -11.75
N LYS A 123 -9.69 -2.02 -11.32
CA LYS A 123 -10.73 -1.86 -10.31
C LYS A 123 -10.37 -2.71 -9.09
N HIS A 124 -10.35 -2.07 -7.93
CA HIS A 124 -10.12 -2.76 -6.67
C HIS A 124 -11.20 -3.79 -6.41
N GLU A 125 -10.81 -5.03 -6.12
CA GLU A 125 -11.74 -6.10 -5.72
C GLU A 125 -11.72 -6.28 -4.21
N CYS A 126 -10.55 -6.43 -3.62
CA CYS A 126 -10.40 -6.64 -2.19
C CYS A 126 -8.95 -6.38 -1.76
N PHE A 127 -8.74 -6.27 -0.46
CA PHE A 127 -7.41 -6.32 0.11
C PHE A 127 -7.04 -7.76 0.48
N VAL A 128 -5.79 -8.11 0.23
CA VAL A 128 -5.23 -9.40 0.61
C VAL A 128 -4.27 -9.18 1.77
N LEU A 129 -4.51 -9.87 2.87
CA LEU A 129 -3.64 -9.80 4.04
C LEU A 129 -2.45 -10.74 3.84
N VAL A 130 -1.26 -10.17 3.98
CA VAL A 130 -0.02 -10.93 3.83
C VAL A 130 0.80 -10.90 5.11
#